data_d648c03d4e88cab9200ab15df317b2c6
#
_entry.id   d648c03d4e88cab9200ab15df317b2c6
#
_cell.length_a   1.000
_cell.length_b   1.000
_cell.length_c   1.000
_cell.angle_alpha   90.00
_cell.angle_beta   90.00
_cell.angle_gamma   90.00
#
_symmetry.space_group_name_H-M   'P 1'
#
loop_
_entity.id
_entity.type
_entity.pdbx_description
1 polymer ?
#
loop_
_entity_poly.entity_id
_entity_poly.type
_entity_poly.pdbx_seq_one_letter_code
_entity_poly.pdbx_strand_id
1 'polypeptide(L)'
;MNNVLILDTSIASFNKGDDIIMECTRKELAPLLNQSFELTLPTHVSPFHWYQVWRNSLYVQQFRNCKYKFVGGSNILLTHFPQWNINLFNYQPMKGCIMVGVGAGAGAEGKMNWYTKYVYQHLLNREYYHSARDERSKIYMERLGLKAINTGCVTMWMLTPEFCATIPSRKSNRVVFTLTASSNPQNFEKDQLILDT
;
A
#
# COMPACT_ATOMS: atom_id res chain seq x y z
N MET A 1 -15.17 15.11 16.30
CA MET A 1 -14.61 13.81 15.90
C MET A 1 -13.85 14.04 14.60
N ASN A 2 -12.64 13.55 14.48
CA ASN A 2 -11.85 13.73 13.27
C ASN A 2 -12.25 12.68 12.23
N ASN A 3 -12.28 13.03 10.95
CA ASN A 3 -12.44 12.07 9.87
C ASN A 3 -11.07 11.58 9.41
N VAL A 4 -10.92 10.27 9.25
CA VAL A 4 -9.73 9.61 8.71
C VAL A 4 -10.11 8.85 7.46
N LEU A 5 -9.33 9.01 6.40
CA LEU A 5 -9.48 8.26 5.16
C LEU A 5 -8.48 7.13 5.13
N ILE A 6 -8.96 5.94 4.89
CA ILE A 6 -8.15 4.75 4.57
C ILE A 6 -8.30 4.43 3.08
N LEU A 7 -7.20 4.42 2.38
CA LEU A 7 -7.11 3.93 1.01
C LEU A 7 -6.71 2.46 1.08
N ASP A 8 -7.70 1.61 0.84
CA ASP A 8 -7.65 0.19 1.09
C ASP A 8 -7.27 -0.57 -0.18
N THR A 9 -6.14 -1.27 -0.11
CA THR A 9 -5.62 -2.06 -1.24
C THR A 9 -6.28 -3.44 -1.36
N SER A 10 -7.04 -3.88 -0.37
CA SER A 10 -7.77 -5.15 -0.42
C SER A 10 -9.09 -5.04 -1.19
N ILE A 11 -9.67 -3.84 -1.28
CA ILE A 11 -10.92 -3.63 -1.99
C ILE A 11 -10.71 -3.79 -3.50
N ALA A 12 -11.50 -4.66 -4.12
CA ALA A 12 -11.40 -5.05 -5.52
C ALA A 12 -10.06 -5.74 -5.89
N SER A 13 -9.39 -6.36 -4.91
CA SER A 13 -8.24 -7.23 -5.09
C SER A 13 -8.65 -8.69 -4.85
N PHE A 14 -8.14 -9.60 -5.69
CA PHE A 14 -8.25 -11.05 -5.46
C PHE A 14 -7.05 -11.61 -4.70
N ASN A 15 -6.09 -10.75 -4.35
CA ASN A 15 -4.89 -11.15 -3.61
C ASN A 15 -5.17 -11.15 -2.10
N LYS A 16 -5.22 -12.33 -1.51
CA LYS A 16 -5.40 -12.48 -0.04
C LYS A 16 -4.30 -11.84 0.79
N GLY A 17 -3.13 -11.62 0.21
CA GLY A 17 -2.07 -10.86 0.84
C GLY A 17 -2.45 -9.41 1.12
N ASP A 18 -3.26 -8.80 0.26
CA ASP A 18 -3.72 -7.43 0.46
C ASP A 18 -4.72 -7.34 1.63
N ASP A 19 -5.57 -8.36 1.83
CA ASP A 19 -6.47 -8.44 2.99
C ASP A 19 -5.64 -8.45 4.30
N ILE A 20 -4.63 -9.33 4.37
CA ILE A 20 -3.76 -9.46 5.56
C ILE A 20 -2.99 -8.15 5.82
N ILE A 21 -2.45 -7.54 4.78
CA ILE A 21 -1.74 -6.26 4.88
C ILE A 21 -2.66 -5.17 5.46
N MET A 22 -3.89 -5.09 4.95
CA MET A 22 -4.84 -4.07 5.41
C MET A 22 -5.33 -4.32 6.82
N GLU A 23 -5.54 -5.57 7.22
CA GLU A 23 -5.84 -5.95 8.59
C GLU A 23 -4.71 -5.51 9.55
N CYS A 24 -3.46 -5.83 9.23
CA CYS A 24 -2.31 -5.39 10.00
C CYS A 24 -2.20 -3.87 10.05
N THR A 25 -2.40 -3.19 8.92
CA THR A 25 -2.38 -1.72 8.86
C THR A 25 -3.43 -1.10 9.78
N ARG A 26 -4.68 -1.60 9.76
CA ARG A 26 -5.75 -1.10 10.62
C ARG A 26 -5.47 -1.36 12.10
N LYS A 27 -4.88 -2.50 12.43
CA LYS A 27 -4.48 -2.84 13.79
C LYS A 27 -3.48 -1.82 14.36
N GLU A 28 -2.48 -1.44 13.57
CA GLU A 28 -1.49 -0.45 13.97
C GLU A 28 -2.06 0.98 14.05
N LEU A 29 -3.01 1.30 13.18
CA LEU A 29 -3.71 2.59 13.21
C LEU A 29 -4.86 2.63 14.22
N ALA A 30 -5.21 1.53 14.90
CA ALA A 30 -6.34 1.44 15.80
C ALA A 30 -6.39 2.54 16.89
N PRO A 31 -5.26 2.97 17.50
CA PRO A 31 -5.30 4.06 18.48
C PRO A 31 -5.86 5.37 17.90
N LEU A 32 -5.66 5.61 16.62
CA LEU A 32 -6.19 6.77 15.91
C LEU A 32 -7.63 6.50 15.42
N LEU A 33 -7.87 5.34 14.81
CA LEU A 33 -9.15 4.98 14.20
C LEU A 33 -10.27 4.89 15.22
N ASN A 34 -10.01 4.32 16.41
CA ASN A 34 -11.00 4.20 17.51
C ASN A 34 -11.53 5.55 18.02
N GLN A 35 -10.81 6.64 17.73
CA GLN A 35 -11.19 8.01 18.14
C GLN A 35 -11.68 8.85 16.93
N SER A 36 -11.86 8.23 15.78
CA SER A 36 -12.14 8.90 14.51
C SER A 36 -13.33 8.26 13.80
N PHE A 37 -13.91 9.00 12.85
CA PHE A 37 -14.81 8.43 11.87
C PHE A 37 -14.01 7.98 10.66
N GLU A 38 -14.03 6.67 10.40
CA GLU A 38 -13.30 6.08 9.27
C GLU A 38 -14.12 6.17 7.99
N LEU A 39 -13.49 6.69 6.94
CA LEU A 39 -13.93 6.61 5.56
C LEU A 39 -12.97 5.72 4.79
N THR A 40 -13.48 4.85 3.93
CA THR A 40 -12.66 3.92 3.17
C THR A 40 -12.87 4.10 1.67
N LEU A 41 -11.80 4.07 0.89
CA LEU A 41 -11.79 4.09 -0.57
C LEU A 41 -10.88 2.99 -1.12
N PRO A 42 -11.22 2.40 -2.27
CA PRO A 42 -10.33 1.47 -2.95
C PRO A 42 -9.12 2.18 -3.57
N THR A 43 -8.02 1.44 -3.76
CA THR A 43 -6.85 1.90 -4.52
C THR A 43 -6.87 1.40 -5.97
N HIS A 44 -7.36 0.19 -6.22
CA HIS A 44 -7.28 -0.46 -7.53
C HIS A 44 -8.36 -0.01 -8.54
N VAL A 45 -9.37 0.70 -8.07
CA VAL A 45 -10.41 1.30 -8.93
C VAL A 45 -10.48 2.79 -8.68
N SER A 46 -10.90 3.56 -9.68
CA SER A 46 -11.06 5.01 -9.52
C SER A 46 -12.27 5.29 -8.62
N PRO A 47 -12.07 5.91 -7.45
CA PRO A 47 -13.16 6.19 -6.52
C PRO A 47 -14.01 7.39 -6.94
N PHE A 48 -13.51 8.19 -7.89
CA PHE A 48 -14.15 9.44 -8.31
C PHE A 48 -14.15 9.60 -9.82
N HIS A 49 -15.25 10.06 -10.37
CA HIS A 49 -15.28 10.61 -11.72
C HIS A 49 -14.73 12.05 -11.72
N TRP A 50 -14.05 12.43 -12.80
CA TRP A 50 -13.44 13.77 -12.95
C TRP A 50 -14.43 14.91 -12.71
N TYR A 51 -15.68 14.78 -13.18
CA TYR A 51 -16.72 15.82 -13.00
C TYR A 51 -17.17 15.97 -11.54
N GLN A 52 -17.12 14.91 -10.72
CA GLN A 52 -17.44 14.97 -9.30
C GLN A 52 -16.38 15.80 -8.55
N VAL A 53 -15.11 15.60 -8.92
CA VAL A 53 -13.99 16.36 -8.35
C VAL A 53 -14.05 17.82 -8.78
N TRP A 54 -14.32 18.07 -10.06
CA TRP A 54 -14.42 19.42 -10.61
C TRP A 54 -15.59 20.22 -10.00
N ARG A 55 -16.77 19.59 -9.88
CA ARG A 55 -17.94 20.19 -9.23
C ARG A 55 -17.83 20.29 -7.71
N ASN A 56 -16.78 19.73 -7.12
CA ASN A 56 -16.59 19.65 -5.67
C ASN A 56 -17.86 19.16 -4.94
N SER A 57 -18.43 18.05 -5.41
CA SER A 57 -19.65 17.47 -4.86
C SER A 57 -19.52 17.20 -3.35
N LEU A 58 -20.64 17.14 -2.63
CA LEU A 58 -20.66 16.79 -1.20
C LEU A 58 -19.96 15.46 -0.93
N TYR A 59 -20.12 14.49 -1.84
CA TYR A 59 -19.41 13.22 -1.78
C TYR A 59 -17.88 13.41 -1.78
N VAL A 60 -17.35 14.27 -2.64
CA VAL A 60 -15.90 14.55 -2.72
C VAL A 60 -15.41 15.34 -1.52
N GLN A 61 -16.20 16.29 -1.04
CA GLN A 61 -15.82 17.15 0.08
C GLN A 61 -15.54 16.36 1.36
N GLN A 62 -16.31 15.31 1.67
CA GLN A 62 -16.08 14.50 2.87
C GLN A 62 -14.69 13.86 2.89
N PHE A 63 -14.17 13.38 1.75
CA PHE A 63 -12.83 12.83 1.67
C PHE A 63 -11.74 13.90 1.67
N ARG A 64 -12.00 15.01 0.99
CA ARG A 64 -11.10 16.18 0.99
C ARG A 64 -10.86 16.70 2.40
N ASN A 65 -11.89 16.72 3.23
CA ASN A 65 -11.88 17.26 4.59
C ASN A 65 -11.39 16.28 5.66
N CYS A 66 -10.98 15.06 5.29
CA CYS A 66 -10.35 14.15 6.21
C CYS A 66 -9.05 14.74 6.76
N LYS A 67 -8.90 14.71 8.09
CA LYS A 67 -7.71 15.24 8.77
C LYS A 67 -6.46 14.43 8.43
N TYR A 68 -6.60 13.12 8.41
CA TYR A 68 -5.54 12.19 8.03
C TYR A 68 -6.03 11.27 6.92
N LYS A 69 -5.12 10.90 6.05
CA LYS A 69 -5.38 10.01 4.92
C LYS A 69 -4.23 9.01 4.83
N PHE A 70 -4.54 7.74 4.96
CA PHE A 70 -3.53 6.68 4.91
C PHE A 70 -3.77 5.77 3.72
N VAL A 71 -2.70 5.28 3.14
CA VAL A 71 -2.75 4.19 2.17
C VAL A 71 -1.90 3.03 2.71
N GLY A 72 -2.54 1.89 2.88
CA GLY A 72 -1.90 0.69 3.40
C GLY A 72 -1.26 -0.12 2.29
N GLY A 73 -0.12 -0.67 2.57
CA GLY A 73 0.62 -1.72 1.90
C GLY A 73 0.53 -1.85 0.38
N SER A 74 0.89 -3.02 -0.12
CA SER A 74 0.96 -3.36 -1.56
C SER A 74 2.06 -2.63 -2.36
N ASN A 75 2.31 -3.11 -3.59
CA ASN A 75 3.37 -2.62 -4.48
C ASN A 75 2.84 -1.54 -5.43
N ILE A 76 2.37 -0.42 -4.89
CA ILE A 76 1.69 0.61 -5.68
C ILE A 76 2.62 1.69 -6.26
N LEU A 77 3.89 1.71 -5.87
CA LEU A 77 4.86 2.68 -6.39
C LEU A 77 5.48 2.17 -7.69
N LEU A 78 5.15 2.80 -8.81
CA LEU A 78 5.67 2.48 -10.14
C LEU A 78 6.27 3.73 -10.81
N THR A 79 7.20 3.53 -11.74
CA THR A 79 7.92 4.62 -12.42
C THR A 79 7.18 5.22 -13.60
N HIS A 80 6.23 4.51 -14.21
CA HIS A 80 5.56 4.94 -15.44
C HIS A 80 4.09 5.27 -15.22
N PHE A 81 3.36 4.39 -14.54
CA PHE A 81 1.97 4.62 -14.17
C PHE A 81 1.78 4.25 -12.71
N PRO A 82 1.07 5.05 -11.95
CA PRO A 82 0.67 4.62 -10.63
C PRO A 82 -0.26 3.41 -10.79
N GLN A 83 0.11 2.29 -10.21
CA GLN A 83 -0.77 1.12 -10.10
C GLN A 83 -2.02 1.45 -9.28
N TRP A 84 -1.93 2.48 -8.53
CA TRP A 84 -3.01 3.16 -7.89
C TRP A 84 -3.84 3.91 -8.92
N ASN A 85 -5.14 3.68 -8.99
CA ASN A 85 -6.00 4.26 -10.02
C ASN A 85 -6.26 5.75 -9.79
N ILE A 86 -5.18 6.53 -9.76
CA ILE A 86 -5.16 7.97 -9.54
C ILE A 86 -4.50 8.68 -10.72
N ASN A 87 -5.07 9.83 -11.07
CA ASN A 87 -4.57 10.69 -12.14
C ASN A 87 -4.76 12.17 -11.79
N LEU A 88 -4.36 13.05 -12.69
CA LEU A 88 -4.46 14.52 -12.50
C LEU A 88 -5.89 15.03 -12.24
N PHE A 89 -6.90 14.28 -12.66
CA PHE A 89 -8.29 14.72 -12.57
C PHE A 89 -8.99 14.23 -11.30
N ASN A 90 -8.44 13.20 -10.63
CA ASN A 90 -9.13 12.59 -9.48
C ASN A 90 -8.32 12.56 -8.17
N TYR A 91 -7.05 12.98 -8.15
CA TYR A 91 -6.20 12.89 -6.95
C TYR A 91 -6.57 13.87 -5.81
N GLN A 92 -7.19 15.00 -6.15
CA GLN A 92 -7.43 16.11 -5.23
C GLN A 92 -8.13 15.71 -3.90
N PRO A 93 -9.17 14.87 -3.89
CA PRO A 93 -9.82 14.47 -2.64
C PRO A 93 -8.90 13.67 -1.70
N MET A 94 -7.89 13.01 -2.27
CA MET A 94 -6.97 12.15 -1.56
C MET A 94 -5.63 12.85 -1.23
N LYS A 95 -5.47 14.13 -1.64
CA LYS A 95 -4.25 14.89 -1.37
C LYS A 95 -3.88 14.88 0.11
N GLY A 96 -2.59 14.70 0.38
CA GLY A 96 -2.05 14.63 1.74
C GLY A 96 -1.96 13.20 2.29
N CYS A 97 -2.06 12.17 1.43
CA CYS A 97 -1.93 10.77 1.84
C CYS A 97 -0.56 10.45 2.46
N ILE A 98 -0.59 9.60 3.47
CA ILE A 98 0.58 9.04 4.16
C ILE A 98 0.62 7.55 3.85
N MET A 99 1.74 7.05 3.39
CA MET A 99 1.95 5.63 3.09
C MET A 99 2.33 4.85 4.34
N VAL A 100 1.76 3.65 4.49
CA VAL A 100 2.00 2.72 5.59
C VAL A 100 2.41 1.36 5.05
N GLY A 101 3.68 1.00 5.16
CA GLY A 101 4.24 -0.27 4.70
C GLY A 101 4.15 -0.48 3.18
N VAL A 102 4.20 0.60 2.40
CA VAL A 102 4.01 0.55 0.95
C VAL A 102 5.30 0.11 0.25
N GLY A 103 5.13 -0.72 -0.78
CA GLY A 103 6.20 -1.25 -1.62
C GLY A 103 6.29 -0.61 -3.00
N ALA A 104 7.49 -0.69 -3.58
CA ALA A 104 7.74 -0.35 -4.97
C ALA A 104 7.64 -1.60 -5.86
N GLY A 105 6.88 -1.49 -6.94
CA GLY A 105 6.68 -2.59 -7.89
C GLY A 105 7.89 -2.84 -8.80
N ALA A 106 7.78 -3.80 -9.69
CA ALA A 106 8.80 -4.10 -10.68
C ALA A 106 9.07 -2.86 -11.56
N GLY A 107 10.35 -2.57 -11.84
CA GLY A 107 10.75 -1.41 -12.65
C GLY A 107 10.85 -0.10 -11.86
N ALA A 108 10.63 -0.09 -10.56
CA ALA A 108 10.74 1.12 -9.72
C ALA A 108 12.14 1.76 -9.73
N GLU A 109 13.18 1.01 -10.10
CA GLU A 109 14.56 1.51 -10.23
C GLU A 109 14.77 2.38 -11.46
N GLY A 110 13.93 2.23 -12.46
CA GLY A 110 14.00 2.98 -13.71
C GLY A 110 13.79 4.49 -13.54
N LYS A 111 13.95 5.21 -14.64
CA LYS A 111 13.68 6.65 -14.68
C LYS A 111 12.19 6.89 -14.53
N MET A 112 11.80 7.60 -13.49
CA MET A 112 10.41 8.01 -13.28
C MET A 112 10.00 9.04 -14.31
N ASN A 113 8.87 8.85 -14.98
CA ASN A 113 8.35 9.85 -15.90
C ASN A 113 7.84 11.10 -15.13
N TRP A 114 7.80 12.23 -15.82
CA TRP A 114 7.40 13.51 -15.22
C TRP A 114 5.97 13.48 -14.68
N TYR A 115 5.06 12.78 -15.36
CA TYR A 115 3.65 12.66 -14.98
C TYR A 115 3.47 11.91 -13.66
N THR A 116 4.08 10.73 -13.55
CA THR A 116 4.06 9.93 -12.31
C THR A 116 4.67 10.70 -11.15
N LYS A 117 5.80 11.36 -11.40
CA LYS A 117 6.45 12.22 -10.39
C LYS A 117 5.53 13.35 -9.94
N TYR A 118 4.90 14.04 -10.86
CA TYR A 118 3.98 15.14 -10.57
C TYR A 118 2.80 14.65 -9.71
N VAL A 119 2.12 13.57 -10.12
CA VAL A 119 0.97 13.02 -9.39
C VAL A 119 1.35 12.63 -7.97
N TYR A 120 2.41 11.88 -7.77
CA TYR A 120 2.84 11.48 -6.42
C TYR A 120 3.24 12.67 -5.56
N GLN A 121 3.97 13.63 -6.11
CA GLN A 121 4.41 14.82 -5.35
C GLN A 121 3.25 15.71 -4.90
N HIS A 122 2.11 15.68 -5.61
CA HIS A 122 0.93 16.47 -5.25
C HIS A 122 -0.09 15.69 -4.42
N LEU A 123 -0.08 14.37 -4.55
CA LEU A 123 -0.96 13.46 -3.79
C LEU A 123 -0.43 13.21 -2.38
N LEU A 124 0.88 12.94 -2.26
CA LEU A 124 1.47 12.46 -1.02
C LEU A 124 1.82 13.60 -0.07
N ASN A 125 1.72 13.34 1.22
CA ASN A 125 2.08 14.29 2.26
C ASN A 125 3.60 14.52 2.26
N ARG A 126 4.04 15.77 2.40
CA ARG A 126 5.47 16.12 2.40
C ARG A 126 6.02 16.45 3.79
N GLU A 127 5.16 16.56 4.77
CA GLU A 127 5.51 16.93 6.14
C GLU A 127 5.74 15.71 7.02
N TYR A 128 4.92 14.67 6.85
CA TYR A 128 4.99 13.43 7.60
C TYR A 128 5.95 12.42 6.95
N TYR A 129 6.48 11.52 7.77
CA TYR A 129 7.22 10.37 7.28
C TYR A 129 6.28 9.34 6.66
N HIS A 130 6.73 8.75 5.55
CA HIS A 130 6.09 7.60 4.92
C HIS A 130 6.80 6.32 5.36
N SER A 131 6.03 5.30 5.65
CA SER A 131 6.52 3.97 5.96
C SER A 131 6.70 3.18 4.66
N ALA A 132 7.93 2.84 4.34
CA ALA A 132 8.30 1.96 3.23
C ALA A 132 8.54 0.54 3.76
N ARG A 133 8.13 -0.47 3.00
CA ARG A 133 8.27 -1.86 3.44
C ARG A 133 9.66 -2.46 3.19
N ASP A 134 10.50 -1.80 2.38
CA ASP A 134 11.87 -2.20 2.07
C ASP A 134 12.71 -0.97 1.69
N GLU A 135 14.03 -1.16 1.63
CA GLU A 135 14.96 -0.06 1.33
C GLU A 135 14.80 0.50 -0.09
N ARG A 136 14.48 -0.37 -1.05
CA ARG A 136 14.20 0.05 -2.43
C ARG A 136 13.00 1.00 -2.50
N SER A 137 11.93 0.69 -1.76
CA SER A 137 10.74 1.52 -1.68
C SER A 137 11.03 2.86 -0.98
N LYS A 138 11.85 2.86 0.07
CA LYS A 138 12.31 4.08 0.73
C LYS A 138 13.09 4.98 -0.24
N ILE A 139 14.07 4.45 -0.95
CA ILE A 139 14.84 5.18 -1.96
C ILE A 139 13.92 5.77 -3.04
N TYR A 140 12.90 5.01 -3.46
CA TYR A 140 11.91 5.50 -4.42
C TYR A 140 11.16 6.73 -3.88
N MET A 141 10.70 6.69 -2.63
CA MET A 141 10.00 7.81 -1.98
C MET A 141 10.92 9.02 -1.82
N GLU A 142 12.18 8.81 -1.45
CA GLU A 142 13.18 9.88 -1.33
C GLU A 142 13.47 10.56 -2.69
N ARG A 143 13.50 9.80 -3.79
CA ARG A 143 13.59 10.34 -5.17
C ARG A 143 12.39 11.23 -5.54
N LEU A 144 11.25 11.05 -4.90
CA LEU A 144 10.08 11.94 -5.01
C LEU A 144 10.19 13.20 -4.15
N GLY A 145 11.20 13.29 -3.29
CA GLY A 145 11.38 14.36 -2.31
C GLY A 145 10.50 14.20 -1.07
N LEU A 146 10.15 12.97 -0.73
CA LEU A 146 9.36 12.62 0.45
C LEU A 146 10.27 12.19 1.60
N LYS A 147 9.81 12.38 2.83
CA LYS A 147 10.44 11.81 4.03
C LYS A 147 10.02 10.35 4.15
N ALA A 148 10.95 9.42 4.18
CA ALA A 148 10.63 8.00 4.25
C ALA A 148 11.48 7.26 5.28
N ILE A 149 10.88 6.22 5.87
CA ILE A 149 11.54 5.29 6.78
C ILE A 149 11.26 3.88 6.30
N ASN A 150 12.29 3.05 6.24
CA ASN A 150 12.11 1.62 6.03
C ASN A 150 11.67 0.96 7.36
N THR A 151 10.41 0.57 7.43
CA THR A 151 9.81 -0.05 8.61
C THR A 151 9.57 -1.56 8.44
N GLY A 152 9.90 -2.09 7.28
CA GLY A 152 9.51 -3.43 6.90
C GLY A 152 8.04 -3.53 6.47
N CYS A 153 7.62 -4.74 6.08
CA CYS A 153 6.22 -5.00 5.78
C CYS A 153 5.38 -4.94 7.06
N VAL A 154 4.22 -4.32 7.01
CA VAL A 154 3.30 -4.21 8.18
C VAL A 154 2.92 -5.56 8.78
N THR A 155 2.91 -6.61 7.96
CA THR A 155 2.64 -7.99 8.42
C THR A 155 3.74 -8.54 9.33
N MET A 156 4.94 -7.95 9.29
CA MET A 156 6.07 -8.34 10.14
C MET A 156 6.05 -7.62 11.50
N TRP A 157 5.29 -6.54 11.65
CA TRP A 157 5.29 -5.75 12.89
C TRP A 157 4.69 -6.51 14.08
N MET A 158 3.85 -7.51 13.79
CA MET A 158 3.33 -8.43 14.82
C MET A 158 4.38 -9.40 15.38
N LEU A 159 5.53 -9.56 14.73
CA LEU A 159 6.61 -10.48 15.14
C LEU A 159 7.45 -9.83 16.25
N THR A 160 6.79 -9.50 17.36
CA THR A 160 7.50 -9.01 18.56
C THR A 160 8.28 -10.14 19.22
N PRO A 161 9.29 -9.84 20.07
CA PRO A 161 10.01 -10.86 20.83
C PRO A 161 9.06 -11.80 21.61
N GLU A 162 8.00 -11.22 22.20
CA GLU A 162 6.99 -11.97 22.99
C GLU A 162 6.20 -12.92 22.08
N PHE A 163 5.76 -12.44 20.91
CA PHE A 163 5.06 -13.30 19.95
C PHE A 163 6.01 -14.39 19.41
N CYS A 164 7.24 -14.05 19.04
CA CYS A 164 8.21 -15.01 18.55
C CYS A 164 8.54 -16.09 19.58
N ALA A 165 8.53 -15.76 20.88
CA ALA A 165 8.73 -16.73 21.95
C ALA A 165 7.59 -17.77 22.06
N THR A 166 6.41 -17.47 21.50
CA THR A 166 5.29 -18.45 21.46
C THR A 166 5.40 -19.44 20.29
N ILE A 167 6.28 -19.19 19.33
CA ILE A 167 6.46 -20.07 18.18
C ILE A 167 7.14 -21.35 18.65
N PRO A 168 6.57 -22.55 18.37
CA PRO A 168 7.18 -23.80 18.78
C PRO A 168 8.59 -23.97 18.21
N SER A 169 9.57 -24.22 19.05
CA SER A 169 10.96 -24.51 18.66
C SER A 169 11.15 -25.94 18.15
N ARG A 170 10.17 -26.82 18.41
CA ARG A 170 10.23 -28.22 17.99
C ARG A 170 10.08 -28.29 16.46
N LYS A 171 11.03 -28.95 15.80
CA LYS A 171 10.94 -29.23 14.36
C LYS A 171 9.72 -30.10 14.07
N SER A 172 8.93 -29.67 13.08
CA SER A 172 7.86 -30.48 12.51
C SER A 172 8.42 -31.38 11.39
N ASN A 173 7.82 -32.55 11.21
CA ASN A 173 8.02 -33.39 10.02
C ASN A 173 7.04 -33.02 8.88
N ARG A 174 6.30 -31.91 9.04
CA ARG A 174 5.42 -31.36 8.02
C ARG A 174 6.02 -30.08 7.47
N VAL A 175 6.02 -29.95 6.16
CA VAL A 175 6.46 -28.74 5.45
C VAL A 175 5.29 -28.19 4.65
N VAL A 176 5.09 -26.88 4.75
CA VAL A 176 4.18 -26.16 3.86
C VAL A 176 5.02 -25.49 2.79
N PHE A 177 4.73 -25.78 1.55
CA PHE A 177 5.41 -25.20 0.40
C PHE A 177 4.43 -24.34 -0.39
N THR A 178 4.81 -23.11 -0.69
CA THR A 178 3.97 -22.16 -1.43
C THR A 178 4.67 -21.80 -2.73
N LEU A 179 4.03 -22.07 -3.85
CA LEU A 179 4.47 -21.61 -5.17
C LEU A 179 3.65 -20.41 -5.60
N THR A 180 4.32 -19.38 -6.11
CA THR A 180 3.64 -18.25 -6.71
C THR A 180 3.35 -18.56 -8.17
N ALA A 181 2.08 -18.53 -8.56
CA ALA A 181 1.70 -18.71 -9.96
C ALA A 181 2.40 -17.66 -10.83
N SER A 182 3.19 -18.11 -11.78
CA SER A 182 3.89 -17.27 -12.73
C SER A 182 3.22 -17.38 -14.09
N SER A 183 2.99 -16.25 -14.75
CA SER A 183 2.57 -16.21 -16.15
C SER A 183 3.69 -16.59 -17.13
N ASN A 184 4.92 -16.76 -16.63
CA ASN A 184 6.07 -17.16 -17.44
C ASN A 184 6.17 -18.68 -17.49
N PRO A 185 6.01 -19.31 -18.68
CA PRO A 185 6.13 -20.77 -18.86
C PRO A 185 7.42 -21.38 -18.32
N GLN A 186 8.54 -20.66 -18.40
CA GLN A 186 9.83 -21.13 -17.88
C GLN A 186 9.86 -21.30 -16.35
N ASN A 187 9.05 -20.51 -15.65
CA ASN A 187 8.92 -20.68 -14.19
C ASN A 187 8.04 -21.87 -13.86
N PHE A 188 7.01 -22.15 -14.69
CA PHE A 188 6.15 -23.32 -14.50
C PHE A 188 6.93 -24.64 -14.56
N GLU A 189 7.85 -24.77 -15.53
CA GLU A 189 8.73 -25.96 -15.62
C GLU A 189 9.63 -26.12 -14.40
N LYS A 190 10.18 -25.02 -13.88
CA LYS A 190 10.99 -25.04 -12.65
C LYS A 190 10.17 -25.39 -11.42
N ASP A 191 8.96 -24.86 -11.32
CA ASP A 191 8.05 -25.13 -10.21
C ASP A 191 7.62 -26.61 -10.24
N GLN A 192 7.37 -27.18 -11.42
CA GLN A 192 7.06 -28.59 -11.59
C GLN A 192 8.25 -29.47 -11.17
N LEU A 193 9.47 -29.11 -11.56
CA LEU A 193 10.69 -29.84 -11.17
C LEU A 193 10.86 -29.89 -9.64
N ILE A 194 10.50 -28.79 -8.93
CA ILE A 194 10.56 -28.74 -7.47
C ILE A 194 9.48 -29.62 -6.83
N LEU A 195 8.32 -29.74 -7.46
CA LEU A 195 7.23 -30.59 -6.96
C LEU A 195 7.51 -32.10 -7.15
N ASP A 196 8.31 -32.42 -8.16
CA ASP A 196 8.65 -33.82 -8.50
C ASP A 196 9.88 -34.34 -7.73
N THR A 197 10.53 -33.49 -6.90
CA THR A 197 11.68 -33.84 -6.04
C THR A 197 11.27 -34.12 -4.61
#